data_b5f0813e0f88059f25c5678355280bdf
#
_entry.id   b5f0813e0f88059f25c5678355280bdf
#
_cell.length_a   1.000
_cell.length_b   1.000
_cell.length_c   1.000
_cell.angle_alpha   90.00
_cell.angle_beta   90.00
_cell.angle_gamma   90.00
#
_symmetry.space_group_name_H-M   'P 1'
#
loop_
_entity.id
_entity.type
_entity.pdbx_description
1 polymer ?
#
loop_
_entity_poly.entity_id
_entity_poly.type
_entity_poly.pdbx_seq_one_letter_code
_entity_poly.pdbx_strand_id
1 'polypeptide(L)'
;MKVKPIGIIHSRFQQAAGTPIQPRAAEGAEGTVEVFREYLPGLKDLEGFERIWLLYWFDRATFEKCDLVVKPYLDDTPRGVFATRAPARPNPIGLSAVRLLEIRGNLLSVRDVDILNGTPLLDIKPYFPQFDCFEVARSGWLEGSTLGRAKADNRFEKKKR
;
A
#
# COMPACT_ATOMS: atom_id res chain seq x y z
N MET A 1 -0.89 18.19 -13.54
CA MET A 1 -0.35 16.80 -13.54
C MET A 1 -1.53 15.85 -13.60
N LYS A 2 -1.50 14.83 -14.47
CA LYS A 2 -2.55 13.79 -14.54
C LYS A 2 -1.87 12.44 -14.31
N VAL A 3 -2.35 11.68 -13.34
CA VAL A 3 -1.91 10.30 -13.07
C VAL A 3 -3.00 9.37 -13.56
N LYS A 4 -2.63 8.29 -14.26
CA LYS A 4 -3.56 7.28 -14.78
C LYS A 4 -3.29 5.94 -14.10
N PRO A 5 -4.30 5.18 -13.71
CA PRO A 5 -4.11 3.81 -13.31
C PRO A 5 -3.54 2.96 -14.44
N ILE A 6 -2.61 2.08 -14.10
CA ILE A 6 -2.05 1.08 -15.03
C ILE A 6 -2.62 -0.32 -14.78
N GLY A 7 -3.45 -0.48 -13.76
CA GLY A 7 -4.03 -1.75 -13.36
C GLY A 7 -4.92 -1.62 -12.14
N ILE A 8 -5.34 -2.77 -11.62
CA ILE A 8 -6.19 -2.91 -10.44
C ILE A 8 -5.57 -3.96 -9.52
N ILE A 9 -5.63 -3.71 -8.21
CA ILE A 9 -5.21 -4.65 -7.18
C ILE A 9 -6.43 -5.37 -6.63
N HIS A 10 -6.42 -6.70 -6.69
CA HIS A 10 -7.45 -7.57 -6.15
C HIS A 10 -6.96 -8.22 -4.86
N SER A 11 -7.77 -8.18 -3.81
CA SER A 11 -7.46 -8.78 -2.52
C SER A 11 -8.73 -9.27 -1.81
N ARG A 12 -8.55 -9.97 -0.69
CA ARG A 12 -9.67 -10.37 0.16
C ARG A 12 -10.26 -9.23 1.00
N PHE A 13 -9.60 -8.08 1.08
CA PHE A 13 -9.98 -6.98 1.96
C PHE A 13 -10.98 -6.05 1.26
N GLN A 14 -12.24 -6.04 1.74
CA GLN A 14 -13.32 -5.25 1.14
C GLN A 14 -13.52 -3.89 1.83
N GLN A 15 -13.04 -3.74 3.06
CA GLN A 15 -13.17 -2.54 3.90
C GLN A 15 -11.89 -2.32 4.71
N ALA A 16 -11.65 -1.08 5.18
CA ALA A 16 -10.43 -0.76 5.93
C ALA A 16 -10.38 -1.52 7.26
N ALA A 17 -11.49 -1.60 7.99
CA ALA A 17 -11.52 -2.33 9.25
C ALA A 17 -11.05 -3.78 9.09
N GLY A 18 -10.01 -4.12 9.86
CA GLY A 18 -9.40 -5.45 9.82
C GLY A 18 -8.35 -5.67 8.73
N THR A 19 -8.17 -4.71 7.81
CA THR A 19 -7.08 -4.77 6.83
C THR A 19 -5.73 -4.52 7.52
N PRO A 20 -4.66 -5.28 7.19
CA PRO A 20 -3.32 -4.99 7.70
C PRO A 20 -2.88 -3.58 7.31
N ILE A 21 -2.17 -2.89 8.21
CA ILE A 21 -1.72 -1.52 7.94
C ILE A 21 -0.40 -1.44 7.17
N GLN A 22 0.31 -2.55 7.05
CA GLN A 22 1.58 -2.67 6.33
C GLN A 22 1.78 -4.12 5.85
N PRO A 23 2.56 -4.38 4.79
CA PRO A 23 2.82 -5.73 4.28
C PRO A 23 3.35 -6.71 5.33
N ARG A 24 4.20 -6.24 6.24
CA ARG A 24 4.71 -7.09 7.35
C ARG A 24 3.62 -7.58 8.31
N ALA A 25 2.51 -6.86 8.41
CA ALA A 25 1.36 -7.25 9.22
C ALA A 25 0.33 -8.09 8.44
N ALA A 26 0.53 -8.31 7.15
CA ALA A 26 -0.40 -9.02 6.27
C ALA A 26 -0.36 -10.54 6.41
N GLU A 27 0.64 -11.09 7.11
CA GLU A 27 0.76 -12.52 7.46
C GLU A 27 0.57 -13.46 6.25
N GLY A 28 1.19 -13.13 5.13
CA GLY A 28 1.11 -13.93 3.92
C GLY A 28 -0.21 -13.79 3.14
N ALA A 29 -1.01 -12.76 3.41
CA ALA A 29 -2.24 -12.52 2.65
C ALA A 29 -1.94 -12.42 1.15
N GLU A 30 -2.62 -13.25 0.36
CA GLU A 30 -2.46 -13.30 -1.09
C GLU A 30 -3.42 -12.35 -1.79
N GLY A 31 -3.01 -11.91 -2.98
CA GLY A 31 -3.79 -11.09 -3.88
C GLY A 31 -3.31 -11.21 -5.31
N THR A 32 -3.97 -10.49 -6.20
CA THR A 32 -3.63 -10.46 -7.62
C THR A 32 -3.54 -9.01 -8.07
N VAL A 33 -2.49 -8.69 -8.80
CA VAL A 33 -2.35 -7.40 -9.50
C VAL A 33 -2.69 -7.63 -10.97
N GLU A 34 -3.76 -7.01 -11.45
CA GLU A 34 -4.15 -7.01 -12.85
C GLU A 34 -3.59 -5.77 -13.52
N VAL A 35 -2.67 -5.95 -14.46
CA VAL A 35 -2.09 -4.86 -15.27
C VAL A 35 -2.88 -4.73 -16.57
N PHE A 36 -3.26 -3.51 -16.96
CA PHE A 36 -4.00 -3.31 -18.21
C PHE A 36 -3.14 -3.67 -19.41
N ARG A 37 -3.80 -4.21 -20.46
CA ARG A 37 -3.12 -4.85 -21.60
C ARG A 37 -2.12 -3.95 -22.32
N GLU A 38 -2.38 -2.67 -22.39
CA GLU A 38 -1.48 -1.69 -23.00
C GLU A 38 -0.13 -1.55 -22.28
N TYR A 39 -0.04 -1.97 -21.01
CA TYR A 39 1.19 -1.89 -20.20
C TYR A 39 1.93 -3.23 -20.08
N LEU A 40 1.44 -4.31 -20.71
CA LEU A 40 2.07 -5.64 -20.65
C LEU A 40 3.56 -5.65 -21.01
N PRO A 41 4.03 -4.91 -22.03
CA PRO A 41 5.46 -4.88 -22.33
C PRO A 41 6.33 -4.39 -21.16
N GLY A 42 5.77 -3.61 -20.24
CA GLY A 42 6.46 -3.14 -19.03
C GLY A 42 6.72 -4.22 -17.97
N LEU A 43 6.11 -5.41 -18.11
CA LEU A 43 6.33 -6.55 -17.20
C LEU A 43 7.57 -7.39 -17.54
N LYS A 44 8.21 -7.11 -18.69
CA LYS A 44 9.39 -7.84 -19.11
C LYS A 44 10.46 -7.83 -18.03
N ASP A 45 11.03 -8.98 -17.72
CA ASP A 45 12.11 -9.23 -16.75
C ASP A 45 11.70 -8.97 -15.26
N LEU A 46 10.42 -8.65 -15.00
CA LEU A 46 9.94 -8.41 -13.62
C LEU A 46 9.90 -9.70 -12.79
N GLU A 47 9.72 -10.87 -13.42
CA GLU A 47 9.70 -12.18 -12.77
C GLU A 47 11.01 -12.55 -12.07
N GLY A 48 12.11 -11.88 -12.41
CA GLY A 48 13.40 -12.05 -11.75
C GLY A 48 13.46 -11.46 -10.32
N PHE A 49 12.47 -10.69 -9.91
CA PHE A 49 12.46 -10.05 -8.60
C PHE A 49 11.54 -10.78 -7.62
N GLU A 50 12.05 -11.07 -6.42
CA GLU A 50 11.27 -11.70 -5.36
C GLU A 50 10.24 -10.74 -4.74
N ARG A 51 10.56 -9.45 -4.68
CA ARG A 51 9.69 -8.40 -4.16
C ARG A 51 9.59 -7.24 -5.13
N ILE A 52 8.41 -6.63 -5.13
CA ILE A 52 8.09 -5.44 -5.92
C ILE A 52 7.41 -4.39 -5.05
N TRP A 53 7.64 -3.13 -5.36
CA TRP A 53 6.87 -2.01 -4.86
C TRP A 53 5.61 -1.85 -5.69
N LEU A 54 4.45 -1.78 -5.02
CA LEU A 54 3.20 -1.33 -5.60
C LEU A 54 2.93 0.10 -5.14
N LEU A 55 2.79 1.02 -6.09
CA LEU A 55 2.29 2.36 -5.86
C LEU A 55 0.83 2.39 -6.30
N TYR A 56 -0.05 2.89 -5.45
CA TYR A 56 -1.48 2.81 -5.69
C TYR A 56 -2.21 4.03 -5.11
N TRP A 57 -3.47 4.19 -5.49
CA TRP A 57 -4.29 5.30 -5.06
C TRP A 57 -5.28 4.87 -3.99
N PHE A 58 -5.29 5.54 -2.85
CA PHE A 58 -6.29 5.33 -1.79
C PHE A 58 -7.63 5.97 -2.19
N ASP A 59 -8.34 5.37 -3.13
CA ASP A 59 -9.57 5.87 -3.74
C ASP A 59 -10.76 5.96 -2.76
N ARG A 60 -10.67 5.24 -1.65
CA ARG A 60 -11.70 5.20 -0.59
C ARG A 60 -11.38 6.06 0.63
N ALA A 61 -10.23 6.71 0.67
CA ALA A 61 -9.89 7.61 1.76
C ALA A 61 -10.71 8.90 1.70
N THR A 62 -11.02 9.47 2.87
CA THR A 62 -11.80 10.70 2.98
C THR A 62 -10.94 11.92 2.69
N PHE A 63 -11.35 12.73 1.68
CA PHE A 63 -10.61 13.93 1.24
C PHE A 63 -11.35 15.24 1.49
N GLU A 64 -12.48 15.26 2.18
CA GLU A 64 -13.31 16.48 2.29
C GLU A 64 -12.65 17.63 3.05
N LYS A 65 -11.65 17.33 3.90
CA LYS A 65 -10.70 18.30 4.46
C LYS A 65 -9.39 17.57 4.63
N CYS A 66 -8.37 17.98 3.90
CA CYS A 66 -7.03 17.48 4.10
C CYS A 66 -6.52 17.96 5.48
N ASP A 67 -6.86 17.23 6.53
CA ASP A 67 -6.28 17.45 7.84
C ASP A 67 -4.79 17.09 7.73
N LEU A 68 -3.95 18.10 7.83
CA LEU A 68 -2.49 17.90 7.83
C LEU A 68 -1.99 17.28 9.14
N VAL A 69 -2.89 17.12 10.10
CA VAL A 69 -2.62 16.47 11.39
C VAL A 69 -3.62 15.34 11.58
N VAL A 70 -3.15 14.12 11.74
CA VAL A 70 -3.96 12.92 11.84
C VAL A 70 -3.57 12.06 13.03
N LYS A 71 -4.50 11.24 13.52
CA LYS A 71 -4.21 10.16 14.49
C LYS A 71 -3.92 8.87 13.70
N PRO A 72 -2.66 8.40 13.64
CA PRO A 72 -2.32 7.19 12.91
C PRO A 72 -2.88 5.94 13.60
N TYR A 73 -2.97 4.81 12.88
CA TYR A 73 -3.52 3.55 13.43
C TYR A 73 -2.78 3.00 14.65
N LEU A 74 -1.48 3.31 14.80
CA LEU A 74 -0.64 2.79 15.88
C LEU A 74 -0.58 3.72 17.10
N ASP A 75 -1.18 4.91 17.01
CA ASP A 75 -1.08 5.92 18.08
C ASP A 75 -2.33 6.82 18.03
N ASP A 76 -2.81 7.24 19.19
CA ASP A 76 -3.91 8.19 19.31
C ASP A 76 -3.43 9.64 19.46
N THR A 77 -2.12 9.85 19.51
CA THR A 77 -1.51 11.17 19.49
C THR A 77 -1.60 11.78 18.09
N PRO A 78 -2.10 13.03 17.95
CA PRO A 78 -2.10 13.72 16.68
C PRO A 78 -0.67 13.90 16.13
N ARG A 79 -0.46 13.52 14.87
CA ARG A 79 0.82 13.58 14.16
C ARG A 79 0.68 14.32 12.83
N GLY A 80 1.69 15.03 12.41
CA GLY A 80 1.74 15.56 11.05
C GLY A 80 1.60 14.43 10.03
N VAL A 81 0.74 14.59 9.02
CA VAL A 81 0.43 13.53 8.04
C VAL A 81 1.68 12.99 7.34
N PHE A 82 2.69 13.84 7.12
CA PHE A 82 3.96 13.43 6.48
C PHE A 82 4.87 12.62 7.40
N ALA A 83 4.62 12.64 8.72
CA ALA A 83 5.27 11.73 9.67
C ALA A 83 4.50 10.40 9.82
N THR A 84 3.52 10.12 8.98
CA THR A 84 2.68 8.92 8.99
C THR A 84 2.52 8.33 7.59
N ARG A 85 1.99 7.11 7.52
CA ARG A 85 1.53 6.48 6.27
C ARG A 85 0.00 6.43 6.18
N ALA A 86 -0.69 7.35 6.86
CA ALA A 86 -2.15 7.44 6.82
C ALA A 86 -2.65 7.67 5.38
N PRO A 87 -3.75 7.01 4.98
CA PRO A 87 -4.30 7.14 3.63
C PRO A 87 -4.93 8.52 3.35
N ALA A 88 -5.46 9.18 4.39
CA ALA A 88 -6.02 10.54 4.29
C ALA A 88 -4.88 11.57 4.24
N ARG A 89 -4.47 11.93 3.02
CA ARG A 89 -3.33 12.81 2.77
C ARG A 89 -3.52 13.59 1.46
N PRO A 90 -2.78 14.71 1.24
CA PRO A 90 -2.96 15.59 0.07
C PRO A 90 -2.92 14.84 -1.27
N ASN A 91 -1.97 13.93 -1.44
CA ASN A 91 -1.92 12.99 -2.54
C ASN A 91 -2.03 11.59 -1.93
N PRO A 92 -3.19 10.91 -2.02
CA PRO A 92 -3.44 9.64 -1.36
C PRO A 92 -2.76 8.48 -2.09
N ILE A 93 -1.44 8.55 -2.19
CA ILE A 93 -0.62 7.51 -2.79
C ILE A 93 -0.17 6.55 -1.70
N GLY A 94 -0.49 5.27 -1.89
CA GLY A 94 0.00 4.17 -1.10
C GLY A 94 1.26 3.56 -1.68
N LEU A 95 2.03 2.91 -0.82
CA LEU A 95 3.28 2.22 -1.17
C LEU A 95 3.40 0.95 -0.33
N SER A 96 3.47 -0.20 -1.00
CA SER A 96 3.60 -1.51 -0.36
C SER A 96 4.63 -2.39 -1.05
N ALA A 97 5.56 -2.97 -0.29
CA ALA A 97 6.53 -3.96 -0.80
C ALA A 97 5.93 -5.35 -0.64
N VAL A 98 5.37 -5.90 -1.72
CA VAL A 98 4.76 -7.23 -1.75
C VAL A 98 5.71 -8.27 -2.32
N ARG A 99 5.52 -9.56 -1.97
CA ARG A 99 6.25 -10.66 -2.60
C ARG A 99 5.58 -10.98 -3.93
N LEU A 100 6.34 -11.02 -5.01
CA LEU A 100 5.91 -11.52 -6.30
C LEU A 100 6.04 -13.05 -6.31
N LEU A 101 4.95 -13.75 -6.63
CA LEU A 101 4.92 -15.21 -6.68
C LEU A 101 5.01 -15.72 -8.12
N GLU A 102 4.24 -15.12 -9.01
CA GLU A 102 4.13 -15.59 -10.40
C GLU A 102 3.54 -14.48 -11.29
N ILE A 103 3.90 -14.49 -12.56
CA ILE A 103 3.29 -13.67 -13.62
C ILE A 103 2.66 -14.58 -14.66
N ARG A 104 1.36 -14.43 -14.90
CA ARG A 104 0.62 -15.12 -15.96
C ARG A 104 -0.11 -14.11 -16.84
N GLY A 105 0.45 -13.82 -17.99
CA GLY A 105 -0.09 -12.78 -18.88
C GLY A 105 -0.08 -11.41 -18.20
N ASN A 106 -1.26 -10.86 -17.94
CA ASN A 106 -1.43 -9.57 -17.27
C ASN A 106 -1.72 -9.67 -15.76
N LEU A 107 -1.70 -10.88 -15.21
CA LEU A 107 -2.00 -11.15 -13.79
C LEU A 107 -0.72 -11.51 -13.04
N LEU A 108 -0.43 -10.74 -11.99
CA LEU A 108 0.66 -10.99 -11.06
C LEU A 108 0.06 -11.55 -9.76
N SER A 109 0.42 -12.78 -9.42
CA SER A 109 0.10 -13.35 -8.11
C SER A 109 1.08 -12.80 -7.08
N VAL A 110 0.59 -12.21 -6.00
CA VAL A 110 1.40 -11.55 -4.99
C VAL A 110 1.00 -11.99 -3.58
N ARG A 111 1.92 -11.83 -2.62
CA ARG A 111 1.72 -12.14 -1.20
C ARG A 111 2.13 -10.96 -0.33
N ASP A 112 1.66 -10.94 0.91
CA ASP A 112 1.81 -9.86 1.88
C ASP A 112 1.02 -8.60 1.49
N VAL A 113 -0.18 -8.79 0.91
CA VAL A 113 -1.03 -7.69 0.45
C VAL A 113 -1.76 -7.05 1.63
N ASP A 114 -1.63 -5.74 1.77
CA ASP A 114 -2.27 -4.88 2.78
C ASP A 114 -3.22 -3.84 2.14
N ILE A 115 -3.75 -4.15 0.97
CA ILE A 115 -4.44 -3.21 0.09
C ILE A 115 -5.88 -3.67 -0.13
N LEU A 116 -6.83 -2.74 -0.17
CA LEU A 116 -8.23 -3.04 -0.41
C LEU A 116 -8.49 -3.56 -1.83
N ASN A 117 -9.47 -4.45 -1.94
CA ASN A 117 -9.90 -4.99 -3.23
C ASN A 117 -10.39 -3.88 -4.18
N GLY A 118 -9.96 -3.92 -5.43
CA GLY A 118 -10.33 -2.95 -6.46
C GLY A 118 -9.53 -1.65 -6.43
N THR A 119 -8.48 -1.55 -5.61
CA THR A 119 -7.63 -0.35 -5.53
C THR A 119 -6.89 -0.09 -6.85
N PRO A 120 -6.94 1.14 -7.39
CA PRO A 120 -6.23 1.50 -8.62
C PRO A 120 -4.71 1.44 -8.43
N LEU A 121 -4.03 0.67 -9.28
CA LEU A 121 -2.58 0.58 -9.35
C LEU A 121 -2.03 1.74 -10.20
N LEU A 122 -1.02 2.44 -9.70
CA LEU A 122 -0.38 3.57 -10.39
C LEU A 122 0.96 3.22 -11.02
N ASP A 123 1.76 2.37 -10.33
CA ASP A 123 3.11 2.01 -10.76
C ASP A 123 3.57 0.71 -10.09
N ILE A 124 4.50 0.02 -10.74
CA ILE A 124 5.25 -1.10 -10.19
C ILE A 124 6.74 -0.79 -10.29
N LYS A 125 7.49 -1.03 -9.21
CA LYS A 125 8.95 -0.93 -9.23
C LYS A 125 9.58 -2.18 -8.63
N PRO A 126 10.74 -2.63 -9.11
CA PRO A 126 11.46 -3.70 -8.45
C PRO A 126 11.91 -3.24 -7.06
N TYR A 127 11.83 -4.14 -6.08
CA TYR A 127 12.46 -3.93 -4.77
C TYR A 127 13.89 -4.49 -4.81
N PHE A 128 14.86 -3.67 -4.47
CA PHE A 128 16.25 -4.09 -4.41
C PHE A 128 16.87 -3.64 -3.08
N PRO A 129 17.30 -4.58 -2.20
CA PRO A 129 17.74 -4.23 -0.85
C PRO A 129 18.83 -3.16 -0.80
N GLN A 130 19.75 -3.16 -1.76
CA GLN A 130 20.83 -2.16 -1.82
C GLN A 130 20.34 -0.75 -2.13
N PHE A 131 19.14 -0.59 -2.73
CA PHE A 131 18.52 0.71 -2.98
C PHE A 131 17.54 1.10 -1.88
N ASP A 132 16.84 0.11 -1.30
CA ASP A 132 15.61 0.32 -0.53
C ASP A 132 15.80 0.14 0.98
N CYS A 133 16.94 -0.42 1.43
CA CYS A 133 17.21 -0.71 2.84
C CYS A 133 18.42 0.08 3.34
N PHE A 134 18.18 0.97 4.32
CA PHE A 134 19.22 1.76 4.98
C PHE A 134 19.24 1.43 6.47
N GLU A 135 20.42 1.36 7.07
CA GLU A 135 20.54 1.39 8.51
C GLU A 135 20.24 2.79 9.02
N VAL A 136 19.35 2.89 10.00
CA VAL A 136 18.93 4.18 10.57
C VAL A 136 19.04 4.15 12.08
N ALA A 137 19.54 5.23 12.67
CA ALA A 137 19.65 5.38 14.12
C ALA A 137 18.36 5.89 14.79
N ARG A 138 17.42 6.44 14.01
CA ARG A 138 16.18 7.04 14.55
C ARG A 138 15.00 6.71 13.67
N SER A 139 13.88 6.32 14.28
CA SER A 139 12.61 6.02 13.62
C SER A 139 11.46 6.91 14.12
N GLY A 140 11.79 8.01 14.78
CA GLY A 140 10.83 8.98 15.30
C GLY A 140 9.86 8.37 16.30
N TRP A 141 8.58 8.71 16.21
CA TRP A 141 7.55 8.23 17.12
C TRP A 141 7.26 6.71 16.97
N LEU A 142 7.82 6.05 15.98
CA LEU A 142 7.70 4.59 15.78
C LEU A 142 8.76 3.80 16.55
N GLU A 143 9.72 4.46 17.20
CA GLU A 143 10.72 3.77 18.04
C GLU A 143 10.03 2.98 19.14
N GLY A 144 10.39 1.71 19.27
CA GLY A 144 9.77 0.79 20.24
C GLY A 144 8.36 0.32 19.88
N SER A 145 7.77 0.82 18.79
CA SER A 145 6.48 0.32 18.31
C SER A 145 6.62 -1.10 17.76
N THR A 146 5.77 -1.99 18.25
CA THR A 146 5.65 -3.34 17.67
C THR A 146 4.55 -3.30 16.62
N LEU A 147 4.90 -3.50 15.35
CA LEU A 147 3.91 -3.59 14.27
C LEU A 147 2.93 -4.75 14.49
N GLY A 148 3.38 -5.85 15.11
CA GLY A 148 2.57 -7.00 15.43
C GLY A 148 1.57 -7.34 14.33
N ARG A 149 0.35 -7.69 14.72
CA ARG A 149 -0.81 -7.88 13.84
C ARG A 149 -1.63 -6.59 13.67
N ALA A 150 -0.97 -5.46 13.50
CA ALA A 150 -1.62 -4.17 13.43
C ALA A 150 -2.60 -4.09 12.25
N LYS A 151 -3.87 -3.82 12.58
CA LYS A 151 -4.97 -3.72 11.62
C LYS A 151 -5.55 -2.32 11.62
N ALA A 152 -6.04 -1.90 10.46
CA ALA A 152 -6.77 -0.67 10.29
C ALA A 152 -8.15 -0.73 10.98
N ASP A 153 -8.66 0.44 11.34
CA ASP A 153 -10.06 0.69 11.66
C ASP A 153 -10.68 1.62 10.61
N ASN A 154 -11.88 2.14 10.86
CA ASN A 154 -12.61 2.97 9.90
C ASN A 154 -12.27 4.47 9.99
N ARG A 155 -11.23 4.88 10.75
CA ARG A 155 -10.94 6.31 11.00
C ARG A 155 -10.67 7.14 9.75
N PHE A 156 -10.26 6.51 8.65
CA PHE A 156 -9.95 7.17 7.37
C PHE A 156 -10.91 6.80 6.23
N GLU A 157 -11.95 6.01 6.47
CA GLU A 157 -12.95 5.69 5.46
C GLU A 157 -13.98 6.81 5.27
N LYS A 158 -14.44 6.98 4.00
CA LYS A 158 -15.60 7.81 3.71
C LYS A 158 -16.81 7.25 4.47
N LYS A 159 -17.41 8.05 5.33
CA LYS A 159 -18.72 7.72 5.89
C LYS A 159 -19.70 7.63 4.72
N LYS A 160 -20.34 6.47 4.54
CA LYS A 160 -21.49 6.39 3.63
C LYS A 160 -22.53 7.37 4.14
N ARG A 161 -22.88 8.36 3.30
CA ARG A 161 -24.05 9.23 3.54
C ARG A 161 -25.31 8.42 3.34
#